data_54e23d746a04eb7fd568a5ef93decb62
#
_entry.id   54e23d746a04eb7fd568a5ef93decb62
#
_cell.length_a   1.000
_cell.length_b   1.000
_cell.length_c   1.000
_cell.angle_alpha   90.00
_cell.angle_beta   90.00
_cell.angle_gamma   90.00
#
_symmetry.space_group_name_H-M   'P 1'
#
loop_
_entity.id
_entity.type
_entity.pdbx_description
1 polymer ?
#
loop_
_entity_poly.entity_id
_entity_poly.type
_entity_poly.pdbx_seq_one_letter_code
_entity_poly.pdbx_strand_id
1 'polypeptide(L)'
;MTKPKNEWIETLKDGRRVLIRPIRIDDVPRNTRFLDELSPPSKHFLFLGGISRLSDDALKRLCDPDFANDMAFVALEADATRGAAPRQVGVCRYAGASSAQGAEISVAVADDWQHHGLGKRLLARLIDHAREHGVKRLYSMDSTSNSRMRKLARDIGFSERPDPDDKSQVICYLDLAAGKGAPR
;
A
#
# COMPACT_ATOMS: atom_id res chain seq x y z
N MET A 1 0.52 23.17 -17.46
CA MET A 1 0.12 21.85 -16.94
C MET A 1 0.58 21.79 -15.49
N THR A 2 -0.34 21.90 -14.54
CA THR A 2 -0.05 21.84 -13.11
C THR A 2 0.37 20.39 -12.78
N LYS A 3 1.58 20.20 -12.22
CA LYS A 3 2.00 18.88 -11.69
C LYS A 3 0.93 18.39 -10.72
N PRO A 4 0.50 17.11 -10.81
CA PRO A 4 -0.42 16.58 -9.81
C PRO A 4 0.24 16.73 -8.44
N LYS A 5 -0.53 17.24 -7.50
CA LYS A 5 -0.11 17.65 -6.15
C LYS A 5 0.41 16.50 -5.25
N ASN A 6 0.46 15.26 -5.80
CA ASN A 6 0.71 14.01 -5.09
C ASN A 6 1.82 13.17 -5.73
N GLU A 7 2.94 13.80 -6.09
CA GLU A 7 4.15 13.09 -6.55
C GLU A 7 5.31 13.45 -5.63
N TRP A 8 6.00 12.44 -5.09
CA TRP A 8 7.12 12.61 -4.16
C TRP A 8 8.32 11.80 -4.61
N ILE A 9 9.49 12.40 -4.56
CA ILE A 9 10.76 11.66 -4.66
C ILE A 9 11.25 11.42 -3.24
N GLU A 10 11.39 10.15 -2.87
CA GLU A 10 11.83 9.72 -1.55
C GLU A 10 13.18 9.03 -1.67
N THR A 11 14.08 9.32 -0.73
CA THR A 11 15.36 8.61 -0.60
C THR A 11 15.22 7.59 0.53
N LEU A 12 15.54 6.34 0.23
CA LEU A 12 15.49 5.23 1.18
C LEU A 12 16.77 5.17 2.03
N LYS A 13 16.78 4.29 3.04
CA LYS A 13 17.90 4.17 3.99
C LYS A 13 19.23 3.77 3.33
N ASP A 14 19.18 3.06 2.22
CA ASP A 14 20.32 2.60 1.44
C ASP A 14 20.75 3.56 0.32
N GLY A 15 20.12 4.75 0.26
CA GLY A 15 20.40 5.77 -0.74
C GLY A 15 19.62 5.63 -2.04
N ARG A 16 18.93 4.52 -2.28
CA ARG A 16 18.08 4.37 -3.47
C ARG A 16 16.92 5.36 -3.44
N ARG A 17 16.52 5.83 -4.61
CA ARG A 17 15.46 6.82 -4.76
C ARG A 17 14.26 6.23 -5.46
N VAL A 18 13.06 6.62 -5.01
CA VAL A 18 11.78 6.21 -5.60
C VAL A 18 10.92 7.44 -5.87
N LEU A 19 10.17 7.38 -6.98
CA LEU A 19 9.05 8.28 -7.24
C LEU A 19 7.78 7.60 -6.73
N ILE A 20 7.12 8.19 -5.74
CA ILE A 20 5.80 7.77 -5.27
C ILE A 20 4.77 8.67 -5.92
N ARG A 21 3.74 8.11 -6.56
CA ARG A 21 2.64 8.84 -7.18
C ARG A 21 1.35 8.01 -7.22
N PRO A 22 0.18 8.64 -7.43
CA PRO A 22 -1.05 7.91 -7.72
C PRO A 22 -0.85 6.93 -8.87
N ILE A 23 -1.46 5.74 -8.73
CA ILE A 23 -1.53 4.74 -9.81
C ILE A 23 -2.38 5.29 -10.97
N ARG A 24 -2.12 4.81 -12.17
CA ARG A 24 -2.84 5.21 -13.39
C ARG A 24 -3.17 3.97 -14.21
N ILE A 25 -4.18 4.07 -15.04
CA ILE A 25 -4.56 2.97 -15.93
C ILE A 25 -3.40 2.48 -16.82
N ASP A 26 -2.51 3.38 -17.21
CA ASP A 26 -1.30 3.06 -18.00
C ASP A 26 -0.27 2.23 -17.21
N ASP A 27 -0.46 2.08 -15.90
CA ASP A 27 0.41 1.25 -15.05
C ASP A 27 0.02 -0.24 -15.10
N VAL A 28 -1.06 -0.64 -15.76
CA VAL A 28 -1.50 -2.05 -15.83
C VAL A 28 -0.37 -2.99 -16.22
N PRO A 29 0.39 -2.78 -17.31
CA PRO A 29 1.48 -3.70 -17.66
C PRO A 29 2.59 -3.74 -16.60
N ARG A 30 2.92 -2.60 -16.01
CA ARG A 30 3.94 -2.46 -14.98
C ARG A 30 3.51 -3.11 -13.67
N ASN A 31 2.27 -2.88 -13.25
CA ASN A 31 1.71 -3.46 -12.04
C ASN A 31 1.54 -4.97 -12.15
N THR A 32 1.14 -5.48 -13.32
CA THR A 32 1.09 -6.92 -13.60
C THR A 32 2.47 -7.54 -13.43
N ARG A 33 3.48 -6.98 -14.10
CA ARG A 33 4.86 -7.46 -13.98
C ARG A 33 5.35 -7.44 -12.53
N PHE A 34 5.10 -6.35 -11.80
CA PHE A 34 5.46 -6.23 -10.39
C PHE A 34 4.85 -7.36 -9.55
N LEU A 35 3.55 -7.64 -9.73
CA LEU A 35 2.86 -8.71 -9.00
C LEU A 35 3.39 -10.10 -9.40
N ASP A 36 3.71 -10.31 -10.68
CA ASP A 36 4.26 -11.57 -11.17
C ASP A 36 5.69 -11.85 -10.64
N GLU A 37 6.48 -10.80 -10.42
CA GLU A 37 7.86 -10.88 -9.91
C GLU A 37 7.94 -11.06 -8.38
N LEU A 38 6.85 -10.85 -7.62
CA LEU A 38 6.84 -11.11 -6.19
C LEU A 38 7.11 -12.58 -5.88
N SER A 39 7.89 -12.85 -4.84
CA SER A 39 8.13 -14.21 -4.35
C SER A 39 6.85 -14.90 -3.88
N PRO A 40 6.79 -16.23 -3.86
CA PRO A 40 5.62 -16.95 -3.34
C PRO A 40 5.21 -16.54 -1.92
N PRO A 41 6.12 -16.31 -0.95
CA PRO A 41 5.75 -15.79 0.35
C PRO A 41 5.11 -14.39 0.29
N SER A 42 5.65 -13.47 -0.52
CA SER A 42 5.10 -12.12 -0.68
C SER A 42 3.71 -12.14 -1.32
N LYS A 43 3.49 -13.00 -2.33
CA LYS A 43 2.16 -13.23 -2.91
C LYS A 43 1.18 -13.83 -1.91
N HIS A 44 1.62 -14.84 -1.14
CA HIS A 44 0.79 -15.49 -0.13
C HIS A 44 0.25 -14.47 0.89
N PHE A 45 1.10 -13.60 1.40
CA PHE A 45 0.68 -12.57 2.36
C PHE A 45 -0.17 -11.48 1.72
N LEU A 46 0.12 -11.08 0.48
CA LEU A 46 -0.67 -10.06 -0.21
C LEU A 46 -2.11 -10.52 -0.50
N PHE A 47 -2.29 -11.78 -0.84
CA PHE A 47 -3.58 -12.37 -1.23
C PHE A 47 -4.18 -13.31 -0.19
N LEU A 48 -3.64 -13.36 1.02
CA LEU A 48 -4.02 -14.28 2.11
C LEU A 48 -4.14 -15.75 1.63
N GLY A 49 -3.25 -16.14 0.73
CA GLY A 49 -3.19 -17.49 0.19
C GLY A 49 -4.28 -17.86 -0.82
N GLY A 50 -5.25 -16.96 -1.09
CA GLY A 50 -6.45 -17.29 -1.85
C GLY A 50 -6.38 -17.12 -3.36
N ILE A 51 -5.40 -16.39 -3.92
CA ILE A 51 -5.36 -16.05 -5.35
C ILE A 51 -3.96 -16.30 -5.89
N SER A 52 -3.85 -17.15 -6.91
CA SER A 52 -2.58 -17.39 -7.60
C SER A 52 -2.33 -16.41 -8.74
N ARG A 53 -3.38 -15.90 -9.37
CA ARG A 53 -3.31 -14.93 -10.46
C ARG A 53 -4.59 -14.10 -10.54
N LEU A 54 -4.43 -12.79 -10.75
CA LEU A 54 -5.55 -11.89 -10.99
C LEU A 54 -5.98 -11.94 -12.48
N SER A 55 -7.28 -11.77 -12.73
CA SER A 55 -7.78 -11.59 -14.09
C SER A 55 -7.37 -10.24 -14.66
N ASP A 56 -7.37 -10.10 -15.99
CA ASP A 56 -7.03 -8.83 -16.65
C ASP A 56 -7.98 -7.70 -16.22
N ASP A 57 -9.25 -8.00 -15.99
CA ASP A 57 -10.22 -7.01 -15.50
C ASP A 57 -9.98 -6.63 -14.05
N ALA A 58 -9.52 -7.56 -13.21
CA ALA A 58 -9.11 -7.24 -11.85
C ALA A 58 -7.85 -6.35 -11.85
N LEU A 59 -6.87 -6.65 -12.69
CA LEU A 59 -5.66 -5.83 -12.86
C LEU A 59 -5.98 -4.41 -13.33
N LYS A 60 -6.92 -4.25 -14.27
CA LYS A 60 -7.39 -2.93 -14.72
C LYS A 60 -8.04 -2.17 -13.58
N ARG A 61 -9.00 -2.78 -12.84
CA ARG A 61 -9.63 -2.13 -11.67
C ARG A 61 -8.62 -1.72 -10.61
N LEU A 62 -7.58 -2.51 -10.39
CA LEU A 62 -6.52 -2.15 -9.47
C LEU A 62 -5.72 -0.90 -9.89
N CYS A 63 -5.67 -0.60 -11.19
CA CYS A 63 -4.95 0.55 -11.73
C CYS A 63 -5.85 1.76 -12.05
N ASP A 64 -7.16 1.63 -11.83
CA ASP A 64 -8.15 2.68 -12.10
C ASP A 64 -9.09 2.87 -10.88
N PRO A 65 -8.55 3.29 -9.71
CA PRO A 65 -9.36 3.61 -8.54
C PRO A 65 -10.21 4.86 -8.81
N ASP A 66 -11.36 4.96 -8.15
CA ASP A 66 -12.25 6.12 -8.30
C ASP A 66 -11.76 7.40 -7.60
N PHE A 67 -10.68 7.29 -6.80
CA PHE A 67 -10.08 8.34 -5.98
C PHE A 67 -11.03 8.99 -4.95
N ALA A 68 -12.25 8.50 -4.84
CA ALA A 68 -13.22 8.93 -3.84
C ALA A 68 -13.34 7.93 -2.68
N ASN A 69 -13.56 6.65 -3.01
CA ASN A 69 -13.62 5.55 -2.04
C ASN A 69 -12.35 4.72 -2.02
N ASP A 70 -11.63 4.72 -3.13
CA ASP A 70 -10.43 3.92 -3.35
C ASP A 70 -9.26 4.81 -3.73
N MET A 71 -8.10 4.52 -3.19
CA MET A 71 -6.85 5.21 -3.53
C MET A 71 -5.72 4.21 -3.64
N ALA A 72 -4.81 4.43 -4.59
CA ALA A 72 -3.58 3.66 -4.68
C ALA A 72 -2.39 4.53 -5.10
N PHE A 73 -1.24 4.28 -4.47
CA PHE A 73 0.04 4.85 -4.85
C PHE A 73 0.99 3.75 -5.31
N VAL A 74 1.75 4.04 -6.35
CA VAL A 74 2.87 3.20 -6.81
C VAL A 74 4.19 3.86 -6.44
N ALA A 75 5.20 3.04 -6.16
CA ALA A 75 6.58 3.45 -6.06
C ALA A 75 7.35 2.95 -7.29
N LEU A 76 7.99 3.84 -7.99
CA LEU A 76 8.81 3.57 -9.19
C LEU A 76 10.27 3.90 -8.89
N GLU A 77 11.21 3.14 -9.45
CA GLU A 77 12.63 3.50 -9.41
C GLU A 77 12.82 4.90 -10.01
N ALA A 78 13.40 5.84 -9.24
CA ALA A 78 13.61 7.22 -9.72
C ALA A 78 14.84 7.35 -10.60
N ASP A 79 15.84 6.50 -10.38
CA ASP A 79 17.15 6.53 -11.07
C ASP A 79 17.23 5.45 -12.16
N ALA A 80 16.11 5.14 -12.83
CA ALA A 80 16.08 4.22 -13.95
C ALA A 80 17.05 4.66 -15.05
N THR A 81 17.72 3.70 -15.68
CA THR A 81 18.62 3.94 -16.79
C THR A 81 17.93 4.79 -17.88
N ARG A 82 18.64 5.81 -18.38
CA ARG A 82 18.09 6.75 -19.36
C ARG A 82 17.51 5.98 -20.56
N GLY A 83 16.21 6.13 -20.80
CA GLY A 83 15.49 5.45 -21.89
C GLY A 83 14.77 4.16 -21.49
N ALA A 84 14.98 3.62 -20.29
CA ALA A 84 14.21 2.50 -19.77
C ALA A 84 12.96 2.99 -19.02
N ALA A 85 11.84 2.27 -19.17
CA ALA A 85 10.66 2.54 -18.36
C ALA A 85 10.96 2.21 -16.89
N PRO A 86 10.66 3.12 -15.93
CA PRO A 86 10.92 2.88 -14.51
C PRO A 86 10.21 1.60 -14.03
N ARG A 87 10.94 0.74 -13.28
CA ARG A 87 10.37 -0.45 -12.65
C ARG A 87 9.49 -0.04 -11.48
N GLN A 88 8.34 -0.69 -11.33
CA GLN A 88 7.55 -0.60 -10.13
C GLN A 88 8.16 -1.48 -9.04
N VAL A 89 8.37 -0.89 -7.86
CA VAL A 89 9.02 -1.56 -6.73
C VAL A 89 8.14 -1.60 -5.49
N GLY A 90 6.96 -0.98 -5.57
CA GLY A 90 5.98 -1.04 -4.50
C GLY A 90 4.63 -0.49 -4.93
N VAL A 91 3.60 -0.88 -4.17
CA VAL A 91 2.25 -0.36 -4.29
C VAL A 91 1.59 -0.39 -2.91
N CYS A 92 0.78 0.61 -2.61
CA CYS A 92 -0.14 0.58 -1.49
C CYS A 92 -1.49 1.12 -1.94
N ARG A 93 -2.55 0.69 -1.23
CA ARG A 93 -3.91 1.15 -1.52
C ARG A 93 -4.77 1.12 -0.28
N TYR A 94 -5.85 1.89 -0.33
CA TYR A 94 -7.04 1.60 0.46
C TYR A 94 -8.25 1.49 -0.46
N ALA A 95 -9.25 0.73 -0.02
CA ALA A 95 -10.52 0.55 -0.72
C ALA A 95 -11.69 0.60 0.27
N GLY A 96 -12.85 1.06 -0.20
CA GLY A 96 -14.08 1.07 0.58
C GLY A 96 -14.13 2.15 1.65
N ALA A 97 -13.62 3.35 1.41
CA ALA A 97 -13.58 4.46 2.37
C ALA A 97 -14.97 4.85 2.93
N SER A 98 -16.04 4.62 2.17
CA SER A 98 -17.43 4.85 2.60
C SER A 98 -18.02 3.72 3.46
N SER A 99 -17.31 2.60 3.66
CA SER A 99 -17.73 1.49 4.50
C SER A 99 -17.83 1.91 5.96
N ALA A 100 -18.84 1.38 6.68
CA ALA A 100 -18.98 1.57 8.12
C ALA A 100 -17.80 1.00 8.92
N GLN A 101 -17.10 -0.01 8.39
CA GLN A 101 -15.91 -0.62 8.99
C GLN A 101 -14.65 0.21 8.77
N GLY A 102 -14.67 1.15 7.80
CA GLY A 102 -13.52 1.90 7.34
C GLY A 102 -12.97 1.39 6.02
N ALA A 103 -11.83 1.91 5.59
CA ALA A 103 -11.16 1.49 4.36
C ALA A 103 -10.15 0.38 4.62
N GLU A 104 -10.21 -0.67 3.82
CA GLU A 104 -9.23 -1.75 3.85
C GLU A 104 -7.95 -1.34 3.15
N ILE A 105 -6.80 -1.56 3.79
CA ILE A 105 -5.49 -1.25 3.22
C ILE A 105 -4.74 -2.50 2.81
N SER A 106 -3.90 -2.34 1.79
CA SER A 106 -2.85 -3.30 1.45
C SER A 106 -1.56 -2.58 1.04
N VAL A 107 -0.42 -3.24 1.22
CA VAL A 107 0.88 -2.78 0.78
C VAL A 107 1.73 -3.94 0.32
N ALA A 108 2.40 -3.77 -0.81
CA ALA A 108 3.38 -4.72 -1.31
C ALA A 108 4.65 -3.99 -1.74
N VAL A 109 5.80 -4.60 -1.49
CA VAL A 109 7.13 -4.11 -1.85
C VAL A 109 7.89 -5.24 -2.51
N ALA A 110 8.55 -4.97 -3.64
CA ALA A 110 9.42 -5.92 -4.33
C ALA A 110 10.45 -6.51 -3.36
N ASP A 111 10.72 -7.81 -3.45
CA ASP A 111 11.52 -8.53 -2.44
C ASP A 111 12.91 -7.93 -2.26
N ASP A 112 13.53 -7.49 -3.35
CA ASP A 112 14.84 -6.81 -3.38
C ASP A 112 14.80 -5.34 -2.88
N TRP A 113 13.61 -4.81 -2.58
CA TRP A 113 13.40 -3.46 -2.03
C TRP A 113 12.84 -3.45 -0.60
N GLN A 114 12.62 -4.64 -0.02
CA GLN A 114 12.18 -4.77 1.35
C GLN A 114 13.29 -4.36 2.33
N HIS A 115 12.90 -4.09 3.60
CA HIS A 115 13.79 -3.71 4.70
C HIS A 115 14.50 -2.35 4.58
N HIS A 116 14.30 -1.59 3.50
CA HIS A 116 14.87 -0.26 3.28
C HIS A 116 13.93 0.90 3.62
N GLY A 117 12.74 0.58 4.20
CA GLY A 117 11.78 1.58 4.67
C GLY A 117 10.72 2.00 3.64
N LEU A 118 10.70 1.41 2.43
CA LEU A 118 9.76 1.77 1.38
C LEU A 118 8.29 1.57 1.81
N GLY A 119 7.95 0.43 2.41
CA GLY A 119 6.59 0.17 2.90
C GLY A 119 6.10 1.22 3.87
N LYS A 120 6.97 1.69 4.78
CA LYS A 120 6.65 2.78 5.72
C LYS A 120 6.36 4.10 4.99
N ARG A 121 7.14 4.43 3.95
CA ARG A 121 6.95 5.65 3.13
C ARG A 121 5.62 5.59 2.38
N LEU A 122 5.33 4.47 1.73
CA LEU A 122 4.08 4.25 1.02
C LEU A 122 2.87 4.40 1.94
N LEU A 123 2.87 3.71 3.08
CA LEU A 123 1.76 3.79 4.04
C LEU A 123 1.63 5.17 4.67
N ALA A 124 2.71 5.89 4.94
CA ALA A 124 2.64 7.27 5.41
C ALA A 124 1.88 8.17 4.43
N ARG A 125 2.20 8.10 3.12
CA ARG A 125 1.50 8.87 2.08
C ARG A 125 0.03 8.47 1.95
N LEU A 126 -0.27 7.18 2.07
CA LEU A 126 -1.64 6.66 2.04
C LEU A 126 -2.46 7.16 3.23
N ILE A 127 -1.89 7.13 4.44
CA ILE A 127 -2.52 7.60 5.67
C ILE A 127 -2.78 9.12 5.61
N ASP A 128 -1.81 9.91 5.14
CA ASP A 128 -1.98 11.35 4.99
C ASP A 128 -3.12 11.67 4.01
N HIS A 129 -3.14 10.99 2.85
CA HIS A 129 -4.23 11.12 1.89
C HIS A 129 -5.58 10.73 2.49
N ALA A 130 -5.65 9.62 3.21
CA ALA A 130 -6.88 9.15 3.85
C ALA A 130 -7.42 10.18 4.87
N ARG A 131 -6.54 10.80 5.66
CA ARG A 131 -6.91 11.87 6.61
C ARG A 131 -7.46 13.10 5.89
N GLU A 132 -6.79 13.54 4.83
CA GLU A 132 -7.21 14.70 4.03
C GLU A 132 -8.57 14.51 3.37
N HIS A 133 -8.93 13.25 3.06
CA HIS A 133 -10.21 12.88 2.42
C HIS A 133 -11.27 12.36 3.39
N GLY A 134 -11.06 12.53 4.70
CA GLY A 134 -12.08 12.25 5.71
C GLY A 134 -12.34 10.76 5.98
N VAL A 135 -11.44 9.88 5.58
CA VAL A 135 -11.50 8.47 5.95
C VAL A 135 -11.37 8.35 7.47
N LYS A 136 -12.32 7.68 8.11
CA LYS A 136 -12.39 7.60 9.58
C LYS A 136 -11.47 6.52 10.16
N ARG A 137 -11.32 5.42 9.44
CA ARG A 137 -10.53 4.26 9.89
C ARG A 137 -9.88 3.58 8.69
N LEU A 138 -8.64 3.15 8.88
CA LEU A 138 -7.96 2.20 8.01
C LEU A 138 -7.82 0.87 8.75
N TYR A 139 -7.97 -0.25 8.03
CA TYR A 139 -7.74 -1.57 8.59
C TYR A 139 -7.11 -2.52 7.56
N SER A 140 -6.45 -3.55 8.04
CA SER A 140 -6.02 -4.71 7.24
C SER A 140 -6.30 -5.99 7.98
N MET A 141 -6.50 -7.06 7.22
CA MET A 141 -6.52 -8.43 7.73
C MET A 141 -5.22 -9.08 7.35
N ASP A 142 -4.50 -9.58 8.35
CA ASP A 142 -3.16 -10.13 8.15
C ASP A 142 -3.03 -11.50 8.82
N SER A 143 -2.24 -12.40 8.23
CA SER A 143 -1.90 -13.65 8.90
C SER A 143 -1.13 -13.38 10.19
N THR A 144 -1.43 -14.15 11.26
CA THR A 144 -0.66 -14.12 12.52
C THR A 144 0.83 -14.42 12.28
N SER A 145 1.15 -15.17 11.22
CA SER A 145 2.53 -15.50 10.81
C SER A 145 3.24 -14.38 10.05
N ASN A 146 2.50 -13.35 9.56
CA ASN A 146 3.10 -12.21 8.86
C ASN A 146 3.70 -11.20 9.86
N SER A 147 4.76 -11.61 10.54
CA SER A 147 5.43 -10.79 11.55
C SER A 147 5.95 -9.45 10.99
N ARG A 148 6.32 -9.42 9.69
CA ARG A 148 6.84 -8.23 9.01
C ARG A 148 5.76 -7.16 8.87
N MET A 149 4.59 -7.51 8.35
CA MET A 149 3.48 -6.58 8.19
C MET A 149 2.97 -6.11 9.55
N ARG A 150 2.83 -6.99 10.52
CA ARG A 150 2.43 -6.66 11.89
C ARG A 150 3.42 -5.69 12.55
N LYS A 151 4.74 -5.90 12.36
CA LYS A 151 5.75 -4.95 12.83
C LYS A 151 5.59 -3.59 12.14
N LEU A 152 5.45 -3.58 10.81
CA LEU A 152 5.26 -2.35 10.05
C LEU A 152 4.01 -1.59 10.52
N ALA A 153 2.88 -2.28 10.69
CA ALA A 153 1.64 -1.70 11.19
C ALA A 153 1.83 -1.04 12.58
N ARG A 154 2.45 -1.73 13.53
CA ARG A 154 2.77 -1.16 14.84
C ARG A 154 3.70 0.04 14.76
N ASP A 155 4.74 -0.02 13.93
CA ASP A 155 5.73 1.07 13.76
C ASP A 155 5.12 2.37 13.19
N ILE A 156 3.95 2.28 12.57
CA ILE A 156 3.20 3.43 12.02
C ILE A 156 1.92 3.75 12.80
N GLY A 157 1.71 3.10 13.95
CA GLY A 157 0.67 3.44 14.91
C GLY A 157 -0.64 2.66 14.80
N PHE A 158 -0.69 1.57 14.04
CA PHE A 158 -1.84 0.66 14.05
C PHE A 158 -1.89 -0.12 15.37
N SER A 159 -3.12 -0.29 15.86
CA SER A 159 -3.44 -1.28 16.89
C SER A 159 -3.78 -2.61 16.24
N GLU A 160 -3.63 -3.72 16.97
CA GLU A 160 -4.02 -5.03 16.45
C GLU A 160 -4.95 -5.76 17.44
N ARG A 161 -5.84 -6.58 16.90
CA ARG A 161 -6.67 -7.51 17.64
C ARG A 161 -6.81 -8.82 16.89
N PRO A 162 -7.02 -9.97 17.57
CA PRO A 162 -7.34 -11.22 16.91
C PRO A 162 -8.61 -11.07 16.05
N ASP A 163 -8.65 -11.77 14.92
CA ASP A 163 -9.90 -11.93 14.19
C ASP A 163 -10.82 -12.87 15.00
N PRO A 164 -12.08 -12.48 15.30
CA PRO A 164 -13.01 -13.32 16.05
C PRO A 164 -13.41 -14.58 15.27
N ASP A 165 -13.38 -14.54 13.94
CA ASP A 165 -13.85 -15.61 13.06
C ASP A 165 -12.72 -16.53 12.61
N ASP A 166 -11.47 -16.06 12.60
CA ASP A 166 -10.31 -16.84 12.18
C ASP A 166 -9.08 -16.57 13.08
N LYS A 167 -8.75 -17.52 13.95
CA LYS A 167 -7.61 -17.44 14.88
C LYS A 167 -6.23 -17.37 14.17
N SER A 168 -6.16 -17.72 12.90
CA SER A 168 -4.94 -17.58 12.09
C SER A 168 -4.70 -16.16 11.58
N GLN A 169 -5.67 -15.25 11.81
CA GLN A 169 -5.64 -13.88 11.34
C GLN A 169 -5.68 -12.87 12.50
N VAL A 170 -5.19 -11.68 12.20
CA VAL A 170 -5.28 -10.49 13.04
C VAL A 170 -5.83 -9.34 12.23
N ILE A 171 -6.60 -8.49 12.86
CA ILE A 171 -7.09 -7.25 12.30
C ILE A 171 -6.20 -6.13 12.85
N CYS A 172 -5.45 -5.48 11.96
CA CYS A 172 -4.72 -4.25 12.26
C CYS A 172 -5.60 -3.06 11.90
N TYR A 173 -5.70 -2.05 12.76
CA TYR A 173 -6.56 -0.88 12.50
C TYR A 173 -5.94 0.41 13.02
N LEU A 174 -6.25 1.51 12.33
CA LEU A 174 -5.85 2.87 12.68
C LEU A 174 -7.05 3.81 12.55
N ASP A 175 -7.47 4.38 13.69
CA ASP A 175 -8.52 5.41 13.70
C ASP A 175 -7.91 6.77 13.32
N LEU A 176 -8.40 7.34 12.23
CA LEU A 176 -7.91 8.61 11.70
C LEU A 176 -8.69 9.81 12.26
N ALA A 177 -9.91 9.59 12.74
CA ALA A 177 -10.77 10.65 13.30
C ALA A 177 -10.30 11.17 14.67
N ALA A 178 -9.37 10.51 15.34
CA ALA A 178 -8.87 10.87 16.67
C ALA A 178 -7.71 11.89 16.69
N GLY A 179 -7.34 12.48 15.56
CA GLY A 179 -6.14 13.33 15.41
C GLY A 179 -6.40 14.83 15.45
N LYS A 180 -7.15 15.34 16.43
CA LYS A 180 -7.02 16.73 16.92
C LYS A 180 -6.74 16.73 18.42
N GLY A 181 -5.55 16.30 18.76
CA GLY A 181 -5.00 16.41 20.10
C GLY A 181 -3.50 16.54 19.98
N ALA A 182 -3.00 17.76 19.66
CA ALA A 182 -1.61 18.07 19.93
C ALA A 182 -1.41 17.99 21.46
N PRO A 183 -0.41 17.30 21.97
CA PRO A 183 -0.02 17.46 23.36
C PRO A 183 0.52 18.88 23.56
N ARG A 184 0.03 19.53 24.61
CA ARG A 184 0.62 20.77 25.16
C ARG A 184 1.99 20.50 25.72
#